data_06aa1a08c1e434e7438fbb3c9e6fb86c
#
_entry.id   06aa1a08c1e434e7438fbb3c9e6fb86c
#
_cell.length_a   1.000
_cell.length_b   1.000
_cell.length_c   1.000
_cell.angle_alpha   90.00
_cell.angle_beta   90.00
_cell.angle_gamma   90.00
#
_symmetry.space_group_name_H-M   'P 1'
#
loop_
_entity.id
_entity.type
_entity.pdbx_description
1 polymer ?
#
loop_
_entity_poly.entity_id
_entity_poly.type
_entity_poly.pdbx_seq_one_letter_code
_entity_poly.pdbx_strand_id
1 'polypeptide(L)'
;MLRSLYSGISGLRSHQTMLDVTGNNIANVNTTAFKGSAVQFQDTLSQLTQGAGGPQALTGGTNPSQVGLGVQVAGISTNFTQGSAQATGRATDMMIAGDGFFVTSIGGETRYTRAGAFELDADGRLTAPDGSLVQGWNAVGGQVPTGGAVGTISLPLKAVAPAVATTGATVGGNLPSDAAAGTELVRDVPVYDADGKAGTLTLTFTKTAAGWDVSGSDGVATQTASLTFANGALTGGTLGAIGGITVDLAGLTGFATLSTVAIEGQNGRQAGTLESFTLSKDGTLIGLFSNGAKEPIARVALATFANPGGLEKAGSSGYRATVNSGNAAYGVPGDAGLGVLAGGQLEMSNVDLSQEFTNLIVAQRGFQANARIITTSDEVLQELTNLKR
;
A
#
# COMPACT_ATOMS: atom_id res chain seq x y z
N MET A 1 20.84 27.15 -47.58
CA MET A 1 21.21 27.83 -46.33
C MET A 1 20.03 28.08 -45.39
N LEU A 2 18.88 28.64 -45.83
CA LEU A 2 17.72 28.79 -44.95
C LEU A 2 17.26 27.46 -44.33
N ARG A 3 17.35 26.35 -45.05
CA ARG A 3 16.99 25.02 -44.56
C ARG A 3 17.90 24.54 -43.43
N SER A 4 19.24 24.75 -43.56
CA SER A 4 20.19 24.39 -42.51
C SER A 4 19.97 25.21 -41.23
N LEU A 5 19.57 26.47 -41.38
CA LEU A 5 19.22 27.37 -40.29
C LEU A 5 17.95 26.90 -39.58
N TYR A 6 16.90 26.54 -40.33
CA TYR A 6 15.67 25.96 -39.73
C TYR A 6 15.93 24.63 -39.02
N SER A 7 16.73 23.75 -39.60
CA SER A 7 17.13 22.48 -38.97
C SER A 7 17.95 22.73 -37.70
N GLY A 8 18.87 23.70 -37.69
CA GLY A 8 19.63 24.13 -36.52
C GLY A 8 18.74 24.70 -35.43
N ILE A 9 17.76 25.56 -35.76
CA ILE A 9 16.81 26.12 -34.79
C ILE A 9 15.92 25.01 -34.17
N SER A 10 15.41 24.08 -34.98
CA SER A 10 14.59 22.97 -34.50
C SER A 10 15.39 22.07 -33.57
N GLY A 11 16.64 21.73 -33.90
CA GLY A 11 17.53 20.97 -33.04
C GLY A 11 17.85 21.67 -31.71
N LEU A 12 18.09 23.00 -31.80
CA LEU A 12 18.36 23.81 -30.60
C LEU A 12 17.18 23.80 -29.61
N ARG A 13 15.95 24.01 -30.11
CA ARG A 13 14.72 23.93 -29.27
C ARG A 13 14.52 22.55 -28.66
N SER A 14 14.75 21.51 -29.45
CA SER A 14 14.58 20.13 -28.98
C SER A 14 15.60 19.78 -27.89
N HIS A 15 16.86 20.16 -28.02
CA HIS A 15 17.88 19.99 -27.00
C HIS A 15 17.62 20.86 -25.76
N GLN A 16 17.06 22.07 -25.92
CA GLN A 16 16.64 22.88 -24.79
C GLN A 16 15.57 22.17 -23.96
N THR A 17 14.53 21.62 -24.60
CA THR A 17 13.51 20.83 -23.88
C THR A 17 14.13 19.63 -23.17
N MET A 18 15.13 18.97 -23.78
CA MET A 18 15.83 17.86 -23.12
C MET A 18 16.60 18.33 -21.89
N LEU A 19 17.28 19.51 -21.97
CA LEU A 19 17.96 20.10 -20.81
C LEU A 19 16.98 20.41 -19.66
N ASP A 20 15.81 20.96 -19.98
CA ASP A 20 14.78 21.31 -18.99
C ASP A 20 14.26 20.06 -18.29
N VAL A 21 13.97 18.98 -19.03
CA VAL A 21 13.49 17.72 -18.47
C VAL A 21 14.56 17.03 -17.65
N THR A 22 15.79 16.94 -18.15
CA THR A 22 16.92 16.33 -17.42
C THR A 22 17.24 17.12 -16.15
N GLY A 23 17.22 18.46 -16.21
CA GLY A 23 17.40 19.32 -15.04
C GLY A 23 16.32 19.08 -13.97
N ASN A 24 15.08 18.93 -14.40
CA ASN A 24 13.97 18.58 -13.48
C ASN A 24 14.17 17.19 -12.86
N ASN A 25 14.59 16.18 -13.63
CA ASN A 25 14.88 14.84 -13.09
C ASN A 25 15.98 14.90 -12.03
N ILE A 26 17.09 15.60 -12.31
CA ILE A 26 18.20 15.77 -11.37
C ILE A 26 17.75 16.48 -10.08
N ALA A 27 16.96 17.56 -10.21
CA ALA A 27 16.46 18.30 -9.06
C ALA A 27 15.57 17.45 -8.14
N ASN A 28 14.88 16.44 -8.69
CA ASN A 28 13.93 15.60 -7.96
C ASN A 28 14.47 14.19 -7.65
N VAL A 29 15.77 13.96 -7.68
CA VAL A 29 16.37 12.65 -7.36
C VAL A 29 16.10 12.20 -5.94
N ASN A 30 15.99 13.15 -5.00
CA ASN A 30 15.70 12.89 -3.59
C ASN A 30 14.21 13.06 -3.22
N THR A 31 13.36 13.37 -4.21
CA THR A 31 11.92 13.53 -3.98
C THR A 31 11.26 12.16 -3.92
N THR A 32 10.53 11.88 -2.84
CA THR A 32 9.80 10.61 -2.65
C THR A 32 8.83 10.38 -3.78
N ALA A 33 8.83 9.15 -4.32
CA ALA A 33 7.96 8.68 -5.40
C ALA A 33 8.00 9.50 -6.70
N PHE A 34 9.02 10.33 -6.88
CA PHE A 34 9.20 11.04 -8.14
C PHE A 34 9.46 10.04 -9.27
N LYS A 35 8.83 10.28 -10.42
CA LYS A 35 9.00 9.48 -11.64
C LYS A 35 9.68 10.32 -12.69
N GLY A 36 10.87 9.89 -13.11
CA GLY A 36 11.65 10.53 -14.14
C GLY A 36 10.92 10.59 -15.47
N SER A 37 11.17 11.63 -16.25
CA SER A 37 10.60 11.81 -17.58
C SER A 37 11.72 11.78 -18.63
N ALA A 38 11.42 11.25 -19.81
CA ALA A 38 12.34 11.19 -20.94
C ALA A 38 11.74 11.90 -22.16
N VAL A 39 12.55 12.67 -22.87
CA VAL A 39 12.16 13.36 -24.11
C VAL A 39 12.41 12.43 -25.30
N GLN A 40 11.43 12.28 -26.15
CA GLN A 40 11.50 11.52 -27.39
C GLN A 40 11.53 12.49 -28.57
N PHE A 41 12.47 12.27 -29.48
CA PHE A 41 12.61 13.06 -30.70
C PHE A 41 12.05 12.30 -31.90
N GLN A 42 11.51 13.05 -32.84
CA GLN A 42 11.14 12.54 -34.17
C GLN A 42 11.61 13.50 -35.25
N ASP A 43 11.88 12.98 -36.43
CA ASP A 43 12.15 13.79 -37.60
C ASP A 43 10.90 14.54 -38.06
N THR A 44 11.11 15.68 -38.70
CA THR A 44 10.04 16.41 -39.40
C THR A 44 9.95 15.92 -40.86
N LEU A 45 9.01 16.52 -41.61
CA LEU A 45 8.86 16.22 -43.06
C LEU A 45 10.17 16.29 -43.80
N SER A 46 10.40 15.33 -44.71
CA SER A 46 11.50 15.35 -45.63
C SER A 46 11.05 15.86 -47.00
N GLN A 47 11.81 16.76 -47.58
CA GLN A 47 11.55 17.25 -48.96
C GLN A 47 12.11 16.27 -49.95
N LEU A 48 11.29 15.78 -50.88
CA LEU A 48 11.71 14.94 -51.98
C LEU A 48 12.40 15.81 -53.04
N THR A 49 13.69 15.57 -53.34
CA THR A 49 14.44 16.23 -54.38
C THR A 49 14.45 15.41 -55.68
N GLN A 50 14.40 14.08 -55.58
CA GLN A 50 14.28 13.15 -56.69
C GLN A 50 13.39 11.98 -56.28
N GLY A 51 12.41 11.65 -57.12
CA GLY A 51 11.56 10.48 -56.97
C GLY A 51 12.28 9.18 -57.28
N ALA A 52 11.75 8.07 -56.71
CA ALA A 52 12.22 6.73 -57.08
C ALA A 52 11.83 6.40 -58.53
N GLY A 53 12.75 5.88 -59.31
CA GLY A 53 12.51 5.32 -60.65
C GLY A 53 12.54 3.79 -60.59
N GLY A 54 11.53 3.13 -61.13
CA GLY A 54 11.54 1.68 -61.25
C GLY A 54 12.56 1.15 -62.24
N PRO A 55 13.14 -0.05 -62.10
CA PRO A 55 14.02 -0.65 -63.06
C PRO A 55 13.27 -0.95 -64.38
N GLN A 56 13.90 -0.61 -65.51
CA GLN A 56 13.41 -0.92 -66.84
C GLN A 56 14.38 -1.87 -67.55
N ALA A 57 14.00 -2.48 -68.68
CA ALA A 57 14.78 -3.53 -69.35
C ALA A 57 16.22 -3.08 -69.74
N LEU A 58 16.47 -1.78 -69.91
CA LEU A 58 17.77 -1.21 -70.34
C LEU A 58 18.33 -0.17 -69.35
N THR A 59 17.62 0.16 -68.25
CA THR A 59 18.07 1.14 -67.26
C THR A 59 17.78 0.64 -65.87
N GLY A 60 18.79 0.73 -64.96
CA GLY A 60 18.60 0.40 -63.54
C GLY A 60 17.65 1.36 -62.85
N GLY A 61 16.99 0.91 -61.77
CA GLY A 61 16.16 1.75 -60.91
C GLY A 61 17.00 2.79 -60.16
N THR A 62 16.38 3.94 -59.85
CA THR A 62 17.00 5.02 -59.02
C THR A 62 16.28 5.14 -57.69
N ASN A 63 17.08 5.28 -56.63
CA ASN A 63 16.54 5.50 -55.30
C ASN A 63 16.07 6.95 -55.12
N PRO A 64 15.06 7.21 -54.24
CA PRO A 64 14.62 8.55 -53.93
C PRO A 64 15.73 9.32 -53.20
N SER A 65 15.86 10.62 -53.50
CA SER A 65 16.72 11.56 -52.78
C SER A 65 15.86 12.52 -51.99
N GLN A 66 16.06 12.57 -50.68
CA GLN A 66 15.24 13.37 -49.75
C GLN A 66 16.14 14.16 -48.82
N VAL A 67 15.70 15.36 -48.42
CA VAL A 67 16.39 16.24 -47.48
C VAL A 67 15.45 16.52 -46.31
N GLY A 68 15.84 16.15 -45.07
CA GLY A 68 15.08 16.40 -43.87
C GLY A 68 15.03 17.89 -43.51
N LEU A 69 13.94 18.33 -42.87
CA LEU A 69 13.71 19.71 -42.46
C LEU A 69 13.97 19.94 -40.94
N GLY A 70 14.50 18.95 -40.25
CA GLY A 70 14.89 19.08 -38.86
C GLY A 70 14.24 18.04 -37.93
N VAL A 71 14.22 18.33 -36.65
CA VAL A 71 13.75 17.47 -35.57
C VAL A 71 12.69 18.20 -34.74
N GLN A 72 11.73 17.44 -34.18
CA GLN A 72 10.79 17.95 -33.19
C GLN A 72 10.69 17.00 -32.01
N VAL A 73 10.18 17.51 -30.88
CA VAL A 73 9.84 16.68 -29.72
C VAL A 73 8.56 15.91 -30.04
N ALA A 74 8.65 14.57 -30.06
CA ALA A 74 7.51 13.69 -30.27
C ALA A 74 6.62 13.61 -29.04
N GLY A 75 7.25 13.62 -27.85
CA GLY A 75 6.56 13.56 -26.58
C GLY A 75 7.55 13.53 -25.41
N ILE A 76 6.99 13.70 -24.22
CA ILE A 76 7.71 13.54 -22.96
C ILE A 76 7.00 12.41 -22.21
N SER A 77 7.65 11.27 -22.12
CA SER A 77 7.12 10.09 -21.43
C SER A 77 7.60 10.04 -19.99
N THR A 78 6.69 9.74 -19.05
CA THR A 78 7.04 9.49 -17.64
C THR A 78 7.33 8.00 -17.44
N ASN A 79 8.44 7.69 -16.78
CA ASN A 79 8.80 6.32 -16.44
C ASN A 79 8.19 5.94 -15.09
N PHE A 80 7.20 5.04 -15.08
CA PHE A 80 6.51 4.57 -13.88
C PHE A 80 7.17 3.34 -13.24
N THR A 81 8.36 2.93 -13.66
CA THR A 81 9.09 1.85 -12.98
C THR A 81 9.27 2.15 -11.50
N GLN A 82 9.28 1.12 -10.68
CA GLN A 82 9.43 1.25 -9.25
C GLN A 82 10.82 1.79 -8.88
N GLY A 83 10.86 2.72 -7.93
CA GLY A 83 12.09 3.21 -7.30
C GLY A 83 12.56 2.30 -6.17
N SER A 84 13.73 2.58 -5.61
CA SER A 84 14.24 1.85 -4.45
C SER A 84 13.42 2.14 -3.20
N ALA A 85 13.32 1.14 -2.30
CA ALA A 85 12.66 1.27 -1.01
C ALA A 85 13.62 1.89 0.01
N GLN A 86 13.16 2.88 0.76
CA GLN A 86 13.86 3.46 1.90
C GLN A 86 13.06 3.19 3.17
N ALA A 87 13.66 2.47 4.12
CA ALA A 87 13.06 2.23 5.42
C ALA A 87 13.09 3.52 6.27
N THR A 88 11.95 3.89 6.83
CA THR A 88 11.80 5.05 7.71
C THR A 88 11.43 4.66 9.14
N GLY A 89 10.83 3.47 9.33
CA GLY A 89 10.36 2.99 10.62
C GLY A 89 9.09 3.69 11.14
N ARG A 90 8.50 4.63 10.39
CA ARG A 90 7.23 5.28 10.75
C ARG A 90 6.06 4.40 10.33
N ALA A 91 5.13 4.15 11.22
CA ALA A 91 3.96 3.30 10.93
C ALA A 91 3.01 3.88 9.86
N THR A 92 3.04 5.21 9.67
CA THR A 92 2.23 5.93 8.68
C THR A 92 2.83 5.94 7.28
N ASP A 93 4.14 5.68 7.16
CA ASP A 93 4.82 5.63 5.88
C ASP A 93 4.52 4.32 5.17
N MET A 94 4.13 4.41 3.91
CA MET A 94 3.69 3.27 3.12
C MET A 94 4.33 3.29 1.73
N MET A 95 4.71 2.13 1.25
CA MET A 95 5.22 1.95 -0.12
C MET A 95 4.39 0.90 -0.84
N ILE A 96 4.11 1.12 -2.12
CA ILE A 96 3.51 0.12 -2.99
C ILE A 96 4.65 -0.72 -3.61
N ALA A 97 4.69 -2.01 -3.31
CA ALA A 97 5.61 -2.95 -3.96
C ALA A 97 4.89 -3.61 -5.14
N GLY A 98 5.13 -3.09 -6.34
CA GLY A 98 4.45 -3.46 -7.58
C GLY A 98 3.68 -2.29 -8.20
N ASP A 99 2.67 -2.59 -9.01
CA ASP A 99 1.88 -1.60 -9.73
C ASP A 99 0.74 -1.02 -8.89
N GLY A 100 0.27 0.18 -9.22
CA GLY A 100 -0.83 0.86 -8.55
C GLY A 100 -0.46 2.26 -8.06
N PHE A 101 -1.44 3.00 -7.59
CA PHE A 101 -1.32 4.34 -7.04
C PHE A 101 -2.18 4.46 -5.80
N PHE A 102 -1.71 5.19 -4.79
CA PHE A 102 -2.57 5.64 -3.70
C PHE A 102 -3.61 6.60 -4.24
N VAL A 103 -4.81 6.50 -3.71
CA VAL A 103 -5.92 7.38 -4.04
C VAL A 103 -6.00 8.46 -2.96
N THR A 104 -5.93 9.71 -3.37
CA THR A 104 -6.06 10.86 -2.47
C THR A 104 -7.14 11.80 -2.98
N SER A 105 -7.70 12.61 -2.10
CA SER A 105 -8.70 13.62 -2.45
C SER A 105 -8.35 14.97 -1.83
N ILE A 106 -8.38 16.02 -2.61
CA ILE A 106 -8.19 17.39 -2.15
C ILE A 106 -9.30 18.29 -2.73
N GLY A 107 -10.05 18.96 -1.86
CA GLY A 107 -11.14 19.83 -2.30
C GLY A 107 -12.22 19.11 -3.13
N GLY A 108 -12.41 17.80 -2.95
CA GLY A 108 -13.35 16.99 -3.75
C GLY A 108 -12.79 16.47 -5.07
N GLU A 109 -11.55 16.86 -5.43
CA GLU A 109 -10.85 16.33 -6.60
C GLU A 109 -10.05 15.07 -6.21
N THR A 110 -10.22 13.98 -6.97
CA THR A 110 -9.44 12.76 -6.79
C THR A 110 -8.09 12.89 -7.49
N ARG A 111 -7.03 12.58 -6.76
CA ARG A 111 -5.65 12.52 -7.26
C ARG A 111 -5.05 11.16 -6.96
N TYR A 112 -4.01 10.83 -7.70
CA TYR A 112 -3.31 9.55 -7.61
C TYR A 112 -1.84 9.82 -7.34
N THR A 113 -1.24 9.10 -6.41
CA THR A 113 0.17 9.31 -6.06
C THR A 113 0.86 8.00 -5.72
N ARG A 114 2.17 7.96 -5.92
CA ARG A 114 3.05 6.91 -5.40
C ARG A 114 3.73 7.34 -4.08
N ALA A 115 3.61 8.63 -3.71
CA ALA A 115 4.15 9.12 -2.46
C ALA A 115 3.31 8.61 -1.29
N GLY A 116 3.93 7.85 -0.41
CA GLY A 116 3.29 7.24 0.75
C GLY A 116 3.74 7.82 2.07
N ALA A 117 4.28 9.02 2.09
CA ALA A 117 4.60 9.74 3.32
C ALA A 117 3.32 10.36 3.88
N PHE A 118 2.61 9.60 4.71
CA PHE A 118 1.34 10.05 5.27
C PHE A 118 1.47 10.43 6.74
N GLU A 119 0.55 11.28 7.19
CA GLU A 119 0.44 11.76 8.57
C GLU A 119 -1.02 11.72 9.01
N LEU A 120 -1.24 11.77 10.32
CA LEU A 120 -2.59 11.88 10.88
C LEU A 120 -2.89 13.33 11.22
N ASP A 121 -4.06 13.80 10.81
CA ASP A 121 -4.57 15.10 11.23
C ASP A 121 -5.23 15.04 12.63
N ALA A 122 -5.69 16.19 13.13
CA ALA A 122 -6.32 16.30 14.45
C ALA A 122 -7.61 15.49 14.60
N ASP A 123 -8.27 15.16 13.47
CA ASP A 123 -9.48 14.35 13.41
C ASP A 123 -9.18 12.86 13.22
N GLY A 124 -7.89 12.48 13.15
CA GLY A 124 -7.47 11.10 12.89
C GLY A 124 -7.57 10.69 11.43
N ARG A 125 -7.72 11.62 10.48
CA ARG A 125 -7.72 11.30 9.05
C ARG A 125 -6.30 11.15 8.54
N LEU A 126 -6.09 10.18 7.66
CA LEU A 126 -4.81 9.97 7.02
C LEU A 126 -4.61 10.99 5.88
N THR A 127 -3.57 11.82 5.99
CA THR A 127 -3.30 12.94 5.07
C THR A 127 -1.92 12.83 4.45
N ALA A 128 -1.78 13.30 3.21
CA ALA A 128 -0.47 13.52 2.59
C ALA A 128 0.06 14.92 2.95
N PRO A 129 1.37 15.20 2.75
CA PRO A 129 1.99 16.48 3.11
C PRO A 129 1.40 17.70 2.40
N ASP A 130 0.68 17.50 1.28
CA ASP A 130 -0.03 18.55 0.56
C ASP A 130 -1.45 18.83 1.10
N GLY A 131 -1.85 18.12 2.18
CA GLY A 131 -3.17 18.22 2.78
C GLY A 131 -4.24 17.38 2.10
N SER A 132 -3.89 16.56 1.10
CA SER A 132 -4.84 15.64 0.49
C SER A 132 -5.16 14.46 1.41
N LEU A 133 -6.43 14.03 1.44
CA LEU A 133 -6.94 12.97 2.28
C LEU A 133 -6.81 11.62 1.56
N VAL A 134 -6.18 10.64 2.20
CA VAL A 134 -6.04 9.29 1.67
C VAL A 134 -7.40 8.60 1.64
N GLN A 135 -7.70 7.93 0.53
CA GLN A 135 -8.97 7.25 0.29
C GLN A 135 -8.84 5.74 0.45
N GLY A 136 -9.92 5.12 0.93
CA GLY A 136 -10.01 3.69 1.12
C GLY A 136 -11.36 3.29 1.68
N TRP A 137 -11.42 2.19 2.41
CA TRP A 137 -12.62 1.67 3.03
C TRP A 137 -12.44 1.63 4.55
N ASN A 138 -13.35 2.26 5.28
CA ASN A 138 -13.39 2.18 6.74
C ASN A 138 -14.11 0.90 7.18
N ALA A 139 -13.70 0.32 8.30
CA ALA A 139 -14.37 -0.83 8.88
C ALA A 139 -15.77 -0.46 9.39
N VAL A 140 -16.72 -1.34 9.16
CA VAL A 140 -18.08 -1.27 9.71
C VAL A 140 -18.34 -2.57 10.46
N GLY A 141 -18.62 -2.48 11.76
CA GLY A 141 -18.87 -3.66 12.60
C GLY A 141 -17.67 -4.63 12.70
N GLY A 142 -16.42 -4.11 12.66
CA GLY A 142 -15.21 -4.94 12.74
C GLY A 142 -14.84 -5.65 11.43
N GLN A 143 -15.52 -5.34 10.33
CA GLN A 143 -15.24 -5.89 9.00
C GLN A 143 -14.93 -4.75 8.02
N VAL A 144 -13.90 -4.91 7.20
CA VAL A 144 -13.59 -3.95 6.14
C VAL A 144 -14.16 -4.45 4.81
N PRO A 145 -15.00 -3.66 4.12
CA PRO A 145 -15.50 -4.02 2.81
C PRO A 145 -14.36 -4.23 1.80
N THR A 146 -14.51 -5.18 0.89
CA THR A 146 -13.53 -5.46 -0.17
C THR A 146 -13.84 -4.74 -1.48
N GLY A 147 -14.81 -3.82 -1.51
CA GLY A 147 -15.23 -3.09 -2.70
C GLY A 147 -16.26 -2.03 -2.37
N GLY A 148 -16.69 -1.30 -3.40
CA GLY A 148 -17.62 -0.19 -3.28
C GLY A 148 -16.96 1.18 -3.42
N ALA A 149 -17.69 2.24 -3.13
CA ALA A 149 -17.17 3.61 -3.19
C ALA A 149 -16.05 3.79 -2.14
N VAL A 150 -14.93 4.35 -2.56
CA VAL A 150 -13.85 4.74 -1.67
C VAL A 150 -14.22 6.02 -0.91
N GLY A 151 -13.85 6.09 0.36
CA GLY A 151 -14.05 7.25 1.22
C GLY A 151 -12.77 7.63 1.94
N THR A 152 -12.79 8.73 2.65
CA THR A 152 -11.63 9.18 3.44
C THR A 152 -11.35 8.18 4.56
N ILE A 153 -10.10 7.75 4.68
CA ILE A 153 -9.64 6.91 5.79
C ILE A 153 -9.58 7.76 7.05
N SER A 154 -10.29 7.32 8.08
CA SER A 154 -10.26 7.93 9.40
C SER A 154 -9.90 6.87 10.43
N LEU A 155 -8.82 7.11 11.17
CA LEU A 155 -8.47 6.33 12.35
C LEU A 155 -9.18 6.93 13.56
N PRO A 156 -10.08 6.22 14.17
CA PRO A 156 -10.85 6.73 15.29
C PRO A 156 -9.97 6.78 16.57
N LEU A 157 -9.09 7.79 16.66
CA LEU A 157 -8.15 7.97 17.78
C LEU A 157 -8.83 8.02 19.16
N LYS A 158 -10.11 8.38 19.18
CA LYS A 158 -10.95 8.43 20.40
C LYS A 158 -11.96 7.28 20.46
N ALA A 159 -11.93 6.34 19.51
CA ALA A 159 -12.86 5.22 19.53
C ALA A 159 -12.52 4.28 20.67
N VAL A 160 -13.56 3.86 21.29
CA VAL A 160 -13.53 2.80 22.29
C VAL A 160 -13.93 1.52 21.56
N ALA A 161 -13.06 0.50 21.53
CA ALA A 161 -13.48 -0.84 21.14
C ALA A 161 -14.55 -1.29 22.12
N PRO A 162 -15.73 -1.71 21.65
CA PRO A 162 -16.80 -2.11 22.56
C PRO A 162 -16.38 -3.30 23.41
N ALA A 163 -16.90 -3.36 24.61
CA ALA A 163 -16.82 -4.55 25.47
C ALA A 163 -17.45 -5.74 24.73
N VAL A 164 -16.94 -6.92 24.99
CA VAL A 164 -17.54 -8.18 24.53
C VAL A 164 -17.79 -9.05 25.74
N ALA A 165 -19.06 -9.39 25.96
CA ALA A 165 -19.44 -10.29 27.06
C ALA A 165 -18.79 -11.67 26.87
N THR A 166 -18.32 -12.25 27.97
CA THR A 166 -17.81 -13.62 27.94
C THR A 166 -18.98 -14.59 27.74
N THR A 167 -18.93 -15.36 26.68
CA THR A 167 -19.90 -16.42 26.36
C THR A 167 -19.27 -17.81 26.43
N GLY A 168 -17.94 -17.90 26.41
CA GLY A 168 -17.23 -19.17 26.48
C GLY A 168 -15.89 -19.06 27.20
N ALA A 169 -15.53 -20.12 27.91
CA ALA A 169 -14.20 -20.29 28.49
C ALA A 169 -13.73 -21.72 28.24
N THR A 170 -12.44 -21.89 28.03
CA THR A 170 -11.78 -23.18 27.76
C THR A 170 -10.88 -23.54 28.94
N VAL A 171 -10.97 -24.77 29.42
CA VAL A 171 -10.17 -25.32 30.52
C VAL A 171 -9.44 -26.56 29.99
N GLY A 172 -8.15 -26.59 30.17
CA GLY A 172 -7.31 -27.73 29.78
C GLY A 172 -6.37 -28.16 30.91
N GLY A 173 -5.63 -29.22 30.61
CA GLY A 173 -4.68 -29.79 31.56
C GLY A 173 -5.11 -31.09 32.19
N ASN A 174 -4.43 -31.49 33.27
CA ASN A 174 -4.64 -32.80 33.92
C ASN A 174 -5.13 -32.70 35.35
N LEU A 175 -6.15 -33.50 35.64
CA LEU A 175 -6.67 -33.74 36.98
C LEU A 175 -6.10 -35.06 37.49
N PRO A 176 -5.31 -35.08 38.60
CA PRO A 176 -4.65 -36.31 39.06
C PRO A 176 -5.65 -37.39 39.48
N SER A 177 -5.56 -38.55 38.84
CA SER A 177 -6.47 -39.68 39.18
C SER A 177 -6.19 -40.30 40.54
N ASP A 178 -4.95 -40.14 41.06
CA ASP A 178 -4.48 -40.65 42.36
C ASP A 178 -4.64 -39.65 43.51
N ALA A 179 -5.22 -38.48 43.28
CA ALA A 179 -5.52 -37.55 44.35
C ALA A 179 -6.43 -38.16 45.43
N ALA A 180 -6.26 -37.75 46.69
CA ALA A 180 -7.12 -38.19 47.80
C ALA A 180 -8.56 -37.68 47.59
N ALA A 181 -9.54 -38.52 47.94
CA ALA A 181 -10.94 -38.08 47.90
C ALA A 181 -11.13 -36.86 48.81
N GLY A 182 -11.84 -35.84 48.29
CA GLY A 182 -12.01 -34.54 48.94
C GLY A 182 -10.92 -33.50 48.60
N THR A 183 -9.93 -33.82 47.73
CA THR A 183 -9.00 -32.82 47.24
C THR A 183 -9.73 -31.81 46.36
N GLU A 184 -9.56 -30.54 46.65
CA GLU A 184 -10.15 -29.44 45.89
C GLU A 184 -9.09 -28.67 45.11
N LEU A 185 -9.38 -28.37 43.83
CA LEU A 185 -8.59 -27.52 42.96
C LEU A 185 -9.47 -26.37 42.46
N VAL A 186 -9.15 -25.15 42.87
CA VAL A 186 -9.92 -23.95 42.48
C VAL A 186 -9.19 -23.21 41.38
N ARG A 187 -9.95 -22.78 40.38
CA ARG A 187 -9.47 -21.96 39.27
C ARG A 187 -10.44 -20.83 38.99
N ASP A 188 -9.92 -19.62 38.95
CA ASP A 188 -10.69 -18.40 38.70
C ASP A 188 -10.49 -17.95 37.26
N VAL A 189 -11.60 -17.79 36.54
CA VAL A 189 -11.65 -17.29 35.15
C VAL A 189 -12.13 -15.85 35.21
N PRO A 190 -11.34 -14.87 34.71
CA PRO A 190 -11.84 -13.52 34.55
C PRO A 190 -12.90 -13.51 33.45
N VAL A 191 -14.08 -13.01 33.74
CA VAL A 191 -15.22 -12.91 32.81
C VAL A 191 -15.70 -11.46 32.74
N TYR A 192 -16.35 -11.10 31.65
CA TYR A 192 -16.84 -9.75 31.40
C TYR A 192 -18.33 -9.80 31.05
N ASP A 193 -19.09 -8.85 31.53
CA ASP A 193 -20.48 -8.68 31.14
C ASP A 193 -20.63 -7.85 29.85
N ALA A 194 -21.86 -7.57 29.43
CA ALA A 194 -22.12 -6.81 28.20
C ALA A 194 -21.63 -5.35 28.27
N ASP A 195 -21.48 -4.80 29.45
CA ASP A 195 -20.99 -3.45 29.72
C ASP A 195 -19.46 -3.43 29.92
N GLY A 196 -18.79 -4.59 29.90
CA GLY A 196 -17.36 -4.74 30.11
C GLY A 196 -16.92 -4.72 31.57
N LYS A 197 -17.86 -4.84 32.50
CA LYS A 197 -17.54 -4.97 33.92
C LYS A 197 -16.90 -6.34 34.17
N ALA A 198 -15.74 -6.33 34.82
CA ALA A 198 -15.06 -7.55 35.18
C ALA A 198 -15.80 -8.30 36.31
N GLY A 199 -15.99 -9.59 36.16
CA GLY A 199 -16.43 -10.56 37.10
C GLY A 199 -15.46 -11.72 37.19
N THR A 200 -15.73 -12.67 38.10
CA THR A 200 -14.91 -13.87 38.23
C THR A 200 -15.84 -15.10 38.22
N LEU A 201 -15.55 -16.02 37.32
CA LEU A 201 -16.16 -17.34 37.31
C LEU A 201 -15.20 -18.31 38.03
N THR A 202 -15.59 -18.78 39.20
CA THR A 202 -14.79 -19.72 39.98
C THR A 202 -15.19 -21.16 39.66
N LEU A 203 -14.22 -21.94 39.21
CA LEU A 203 -14.36 -23.38 38.93
C LEU A 203 -13.67 -24.17 40.04
N THR A 204 -14.41 -24.98 40.77
CA THR A 204 -13.89 -25.85 41.81
C THR A 204 -14.02 -27.30 41.38
N PHE A 205 -12.88 -27.97 41.26
CA PHE A 205 -12.81 -29.40 40.97
C PHE A 205 -12.59 -30.18 42.26
N THR A 206 -13.51 -31.03 42.63
CA THR A 206 -13.44 -31.85 43.84
C THR A 206 -13.27 -33.31 43.48
N LYS A 207 -12.26 -33.97 44.05
CA LYS A 207 -12.02 -35.41 43.84
C LYS A 207 -13.04 -36.25 44.57
N THR A 208 -13.72 -37.14 43.84
CA THR A 208 -14.65 -38.12 44.34
C THR A 208 -14.10 -39.54 44.19
N ALA A 209 -14.78 -40.52 44.80
CA ALA A 209 -14.37 -41.92 44.63
C ALA A 209 -14.47 -42.46 43.20
N ALA A 210 -15.38 -41.86 42.39
CA ALA A 210 -15.64 -42.31 41.01
C ALA A 210 -14.97 -41.45 39.92
N GLY A 211 -14.44 -40.27 40.25
CA GLY A 211 -13.91 -39.33 39.27
C GLY A 211 -13.64 -37.95 39.89
N TRP A 212 -13.98 -36.92 39.19
CA TRP A 212 -13.93 -35.55 39.65
C TRP A 212 -15.28 -34.88 39.46
N ASP A 213 -15.74 -34.14 40.45
CA ASP A 213 -16.88 -33.25 40.30
C ASP A 213 -16.39 -31.84 40.06
N VAL A 214 -16.98 -31.13 39.10
CA VAL A 214 -16.72 -29.71 38.82
C VAL A 214 -17.93 -28.90 39.25
N SER A 215 -17.69 -27.87 40.04
CA SER A 215 -18.68 -26.84 40.40
C SER A 215 -18.19 -25.49 39.84
N GLY A 216 -19.01 -24.84 39.03
CA GLY A 216 -18.73 -23.50 38.53
C GLY A 216 -19.73 -22.51 39.15
N SER A 217 -19.24 -21.35 39.60
CA SER A 217 -20.06 -20.28 40.18
C SER A 217 -19.58 -18.91 39.71
N ASP A 218 -20.48 -18.05 39.27
CA ASP A 218 -20.25 -16.64 38.98
C ASP A 218 -20.65 -15.70 40.14
N GLY A 219 -20.94 -16.27 41.30
CA GLY A 219 -21.45 -15.55 42.48
C GLY A 219 -22.99 -15.41 42.52
N VAL A 220 -23.69 -15.69 41.41
CA VAL A 220 -25.17 -15.65 41.32
C VAL A 220 -25.72 -17.02 40.93
N ALA A 221 -25.17 -17.61 39.86
CA ALA A 221 -25.55 -18.92 39.36
C ALA A 221 -24.46 -19.94 39.70
N THR A 222 -24.88 -21.18 40.02
CA THR A 222 -23.98 -22.31 40.26
C THR A 222 -24.44 -23.50 39.44
N GLN A 223 -23.50 -24.16 38.78
CA GLN A 223 -23.72 -25.41 38.05
C GLN A 223 -22.70 -26.45 38.49
N THR A 224 -23.12 -27.71 38.52
CA THR A 224 -22.26 -28.83 38.89
C THR A 224 -22.33 -29.94 37.84
N ALA A 225 -21.23 -30.61 37.62
CA ALA A 225 -21.18 -31.80 36.76
C ALA A 225 -20.15 -32.81 37.28
N SER A 226 -20.42 -34.11 37.07
CA SER A 226 -19.45 -35.15 37.40
C SER A 226 -18.67 -35.56 36.17
N LEU A 227 -17.34 -35.48 36.27
CA LEU A 227 -16.40 -35.80 35.21
C LEU A 227 -15.92 -37.25 35.35
N THR A 228 -16.05 -38.01 34.27
CA THR A 228 -15.60 -39.41 34.24
C THR A 228 -14.47 -39.55 33.18
N PHE A 229 -13.43 -40.27 33.58
CA PHE A 229 -12.26 -40.47 32.74
C PHE A 229 -12.07 -41.97 32.45
N ALA A 230 -11.70 -42.29 31.20
CA ALA A 230 -11.29 -43.63 30.82
C ALA A 230 -9.95 -43.54 30.07
N ASN A 231 -8.95 -44.32 30.51
CA ASN A 231 -7.60 -44.30 29.93
C ASN A 231 -6.97 -42.89 29.86
N GLY A 232 -7.28 -42.04 30.85
CA GLY A 232 -6.80 -40.67 30.91
C GLY A 232 -7.55 -39.65 30.03
N ALA A 233 -8.50 -40.08 29.21
CA ALA A 233 -9.36 -39.20 28.44
C ALA A 233 -10.70 -38.93 29.12
N LEU A 234 -11.23 -37.72 29.03
CA LEU A 234 -12.57 -37.37 29.50
C LEU A 234 -13.61 -38.11 28.63
N THR A 235 -14.45 -38.91 29.25
CA THR A 235 -15.49 -39.69 28.56
C THR A 235 -16.91 -39.22 28.89
N GLY A 236 -17.07 -38.40 29.92
CA GLY A 236 -18.37 -37.85 30.28
C GLY A 236 -18.26 -36.71 31.27
N GLY A 237 -19.28 -35.87 31.28
CA GLY A 237 -19.40 -34.71 32.13
C GLY A 237 -19.31 -33.41 31.31
N THR A 238 -20.44 -32.74 31.15
CA THR A 238 -20.52 -31.40 30.57
C THR A 238 -21.10 -30.46 31.62
N LEU A 239 -20.44 -29.34 31.84
CA LEU A 239 -20.96 -28.32 32.76
C LEU A 239 -22.02 -27.50 32.02
N GLY A 240 -23.17 -27.30 32.64
CA GLY A 240 -24.20 -26.42 32.08
C GLY A 240 -23.72 -24.97 32.01
N ALA A 241 -24.38 -24.15 31.19
CA ALA A 241 -24.04 -22.73 31.10
C ALA A 241 -24.27 -22.03 32.46
N ILE A 242 -23.29 -21.26 32.90
CA ILE A 242 -23.27 -20.49 34.15
C ILE A 242 -23.41 -19.02 33.79
N GLY A 243 -24.53 -18.37 34.16
CA GLY A 243 -24.75 -16.98 33.80
C GLY A 243 -24.71 -16.69 32.29
N GLY A 244 -24.94 -17.70 31.43
CA GLY A 244 -24.81 -17.60 29.97
C GLY A 244 -23.43 -17.98 29.42
N ILE A 245 -22.47 -18.32 30.29
CA ILE A 245 -21.12 -18.71 29.92
C ILE A 245 -21.01 -20.22 29.78
N THR A 246 -20.62 -20.73 28.66
CA THR A 246 -20.33 -22.17 28.44
C THR A 246 -18.88 -22.46 28.76
N VAL A 247 -18.61 -23.48 29.56
CA VAL A 247 -17.25 -23.91 29.90
C VAL A 247 -16.91 -25.16 29.11
N ASP A 248 -15.95 -25.10 28.24
CA ASP A 248 -15.43 -26.25 27.51
C ASP A 248 -14.38 -26.96 28.37
N LEU A 249 -14.65 -28.21 28.69
CA LEU A 249 -13.81 -29.08 29.49
C LEU A 249 -13.14 -30.19 28.67
N ALA A 250 -13.30 -30.20 27.33
CA ALA A 250 -12.81 -31.29 26.48
C ALA A 250 -11.26 -31.43 26.49
N GLY A 251 -10.55 -30.36 26.85
CA GLY A 251 -9.07 -30.37 27.03
C GLY A 251 -8.58 -31.02 28.32
N LEU A 252 -9.51 -31.52 29.21
CA LEU A 252 -9.12 -32.15 30.47
C LEU A 252 -8.71 -33.59 30.28
N THR A 253 -7.65 -33.97 30.99
CA THR A 253 -7.16 -35.37 31.09
C THR A 253 -7.11 -35.82 32.54
N GLY A 254 -7.09 -37.13 32.77
CA GLY A 254 -7.14 -37.73 34.12
C GLY A 254 -6.03 -38.76 34.34
N PHE A 255 -4.76 -38.36 34.18
CA PHE A 255 -3.59 -39.21 34.48
C PHE A 255 -3.14 -39.04 35.93
N ALA A 256 -2.43 -40.04 36.47
CA ALA A 256 -1.91 -40.00 37.82
C ALA A 256 -0.75 -38.98 37.97
N THR A 257 -0.54 -38.50 39.17
CA THR A 257 0.60 -37.64 39.63
C THR A 257 0.73 -36.25 39.06
N LEU A 258 0.00 -35.88 38.01
CA LEU A 258 0.07 -34.58 37.38
C LEU A 258 -1.14 -33.72 37.74
N SER A 259 -0.93 -32.52 38.28
CA SER A 259 -1.97 -31.52 38.54
C SER A 259 -1.64 -30.26 37.75
N THR A 260 -2.09 -30.18 36.50
CA THR A 260 -1.79 -29.07 35.57
C THR A 260 -3.05 -28.35 35.06
N VAL A 261 -4.22 -28.61 35.69
CA VAL A 261 -5.44 -27.94 35.26
C VAL A 261 -5.30 -26.44 35.28
N ALA A 262 -5.56 -25.79 34.15
CA ALA A 262 -5.45 -24.35 33.95
C ALA A 262 -6.56 -23.85 33.03
N ILE A 263 -6.80 -22.55 33.08
CA ILE A 263 -7.65 -21.85 32.15
C ILE A 263 -6.81 -21.58 30.89
N GLU A 264 -7.23 -22.09 29.74
CA GLU A 264 -6.53 -21.86 28.45
C GLU A 264 -6.95 -20.55 27.79
N GLY A 265 -8.22 -20.14 27.98
CA GLY A 265 -8.69 -18.88 27.41
C GLY A 265 -10.16 -18.62 27.71
N GLN A 266 -10.55 -17.40 27.39
CA GLN A 266 -11.95 -16.96 27.38
C GLN A 266 -12.12 -15.91 26.27
N ASN A 267 -13.37 -15.70 25.81
CA ASN A 267 -13.67 -14.89 24.63
C ASN A 267 -14.20 -13.48 24.92
N GLY A 268 -14.37 -13.13 26.21
CA GLY A 268 -14.82 -11.81 26.62
C GLY A 268 -13.68 -10.80 26.76
N ARG A 269 -14.01 -9.53 26.74
CA ARG A 269 -13.05 -8.44 26.97
C ARG A 269 -13.75 -7.16 27.43
N GLN A 270 -13.06 -6.37 28.22
CA GLN A 270 -13.49 -5.01 28.54
C GLN A 270 -13.40 -4.07 27.35
N ALA A 271 -14.04 -2.91 27.44
CA ALA A 271 -13.85 -1.83 26.46
C ALA A 271 -12.38 -1.36 26.47
N GLY A 272 -11.85 -1.04 25.29
CA GLY A 272 -10.46 -0.61 25.14
C GLY A 272 -10.33 0.63 24.25
N THR A 273 -9.31 1.44 24.48
CA THR A 273 -8.94 2.59 23.64
C THR A 273 -7.86 2.20 22.64
N LEU A 274 -7.83 2.83 21.47
CA LEU A 274 -6.80 2.60 20.47
C LEU A 274 -5.45 3.09 20.99
N GLU A 275 -4.45 2.21 21.06
CA GLU A 275 -3.08 2.55 21.47
C GLU A 275 -2.12 2.73 20.29
N SER A 276 -2.22 1.84 19.32
CA SER A 276 -1.37 1.86 18.13
C SER A 276 -2.07 1.19 16.96
N PHE A 277 -1.48 1.30 15.77
CA PHE A 277 -1.95 0.57 14.60
C PHE A 277 -0.77 0.01 13.79
N THR A 278 -1.04 -1.03 13.03
CA THR A 278 -0.09 -1.65 12.12
C THR A 278 -0.71 -1.80 10.75
N LEU A 279 0.12 -1.69 9.71
CA LEU A 279 -0.30 -1.90 8.33
C LEU A 279 0.01 -3.34 7.91
N SER A 280 -1.00 -4.03 7.40
CA SER A 280 -0.87 -5.35 6.78
C SER A 280 -0.52 -5.21 5.28
N LYS A 281 0.02 -6.27 4.66
CA LYS A 281 0.39 -6.27 3.24
C LYS A 281 -0.80 -6.08 2.29
N ASP A 282 -1.99 -6.44 2.72
CA ASP A 282 -3.27 -6.24 2.00
C ASP A 282 -3.85 -4.83 2.17
N GLY A 283 -3.08 -3.92 2.75
CA GLY A 283 -3.49 -2.53 2.98
C GLY A 283 -4.42 -2.33 4.17
N THR A 284 -4.70 -3.37 4.95
CA THR A 284 -5.55 -3.26 6.14
C THR A 284 -4.77 -2.63 7.28
N LEU A 285 -5.32 -1.57 7.84
CA LEU A 285 -4.86 -0.93 9.07
C LEU A 285 -5.49 -1.66 10.24
N ILE A 286 -4.69 -2.37 11.01
CA ILE A 286 -5.10 -3.14 12.18
C ILE A 286 -4.76 -2.33 13.42
N GLY A 287 -5.79 -1.96 14.20
CA GLY A 287 -5.63 -1.29 15.49
C GLY A 287 -5.32 -2.27 16.59
N LEU A 288 -4.39 -1.90 17.45
CA LEU A 288 -4.13 -2.54 18.73
C LEU A 288 -4.78 -1.70 19.84
N PHE A 289 -5.69 -2.30 20.57
CA PHE A 289 -6.43 -1.64 21.63
C PHE A 289 -5.87 -2.01 23.01
N SER A 290 -6.09 -1.15 24.00
CA SER A 290 -5.62 -1.33 25.39
C SER A 290 -6.14 -2.61 26.07
N ASN A 291 -7.20 -3.20 25.53
CA ASN A 291 -7.75 -4.49 25.95
C ASN A 291 -7.10 -5.70 25.24
N GLY A 292 -6.01 -5.49 24.49
CA GLY A 292 -5.31 -6.52 23.71
C GLY A 292 -6.01 -6.92 22.42
N ALA A 293 -7.17 -6.33 22.10
CA ALA A 293 -7.88 -6.63 20.85
C ALA A 293 -7.11 -6.10 19.64
N LYS A 294 -7.12 -6.89 18.57
CA LYS A 294 -6.61 -6.51 17.24
C LYS A 294 -7.79 -6.49 16.28
N GLU A 295 -8.21 -5.30 15.89
CA GLU A 295 -9.36 -5.15 14.99
C GLU A 295 -8.99 -4.35 13.76
N PRO A 296 -9.49 -4.73 12.58
CA PRO A 296 -9.28 -3.94 11.38
C PRO A 296 -10.07 -2.63 11.49
N ILE A 297 -9.40 -1.50 11.24
CA ILE A 297 -10.01 -0.16 11.32
C ILE A 297 -10.38 0.34 9.92
N ALA A 298 -9.48 0.20 8.98
CA ALA A 298 -9.64 0.67 7.61
C ALA A 298 -8.74 -0.12 6.66
N ARG A 299 -8.95 0.06 5.37
CA ARG A 299 -8.08 -0.48 4.32
C ARG A 299 -7.80 0.59 3.29
N VAL A 300 -6.55 0.73 2.92
CA VAL A 300 -6.10 1.66 1.88
C VAL A 300 -6.53 1.13 0.51
N ALA A 301 -7.17 1.98 -0.30
CA ALA A 301 -7.48 1.66 -1.68
C ALA A 301 -6.31 1.98 -2.60
N LEU A 302 -6.04 1.08 -3.53
CA LEU A 302 -5.15 1.35 -4.66
C LEU A 302 -5.96 1.54 -5.94
N ALA A 303 -5.41 2.35 -6.85
CA ALA A 303 -5.95 2.53 -8.19
C ALA A 303 -4.96 2.01 -9.23
N THR A 304 -5.47 1.39 -10.28
CA THR A 304 -4.71 1.06 -11.49
C THR A 304 -5.35 1.70 -12.71
N PHE A 305 -4.54 1.90 -13.76
CA PHE A 305 -4.93 2.50 -15.01
C PHE A 305 -4.53 1.61 -16.18
N ALA A 306 -5.36 1.59 -17.21
CA ALA A 306 -5.05 0.87 -18.44
C ALA A 306 -3.79 1.47 -19.13
N ASN A 307 -3.61 2.79 -19.04
CA ASN A 307 -2.44 3.49 -19.57
C ASN A 307 -1.91 4.53 -18.55
N PRO A 308 -0.99 4.14 -17.65
CA PRO A 308 -0.39 5.07 -16.69
C PRO A 308 0.35 6.24 -17.34
N GLY A 309 0.92 6.03 -18.54
CA GLY A 309 1.60 7.09 -19.31
C GLY A 309 0.69 8.24 -19.75
N GLY A 310 -0.63 8.02 -19.75
CA GLY A 310 -1.63 9.04 -20.06
C GLY A 310 -2.02 9.91 -18.87
N LEU A 311 -1.49 9.68 -17.67
CA LEU A 311 -1.77 10.50 -16.49
C LEU A 311 -1.10 11.87 -16.61
N GLU A 312 -1.80 12.92 -16.15
CA GLU A 312 -1.29 14.28 -16.06
C GLU A 312 -0.69 14.56 -14.69
N LYS A 313 0.49 15.21 -14.64
CA LYS A 313 1.12 15.62 -13.38
C LYS A 313 0.33 16.78 -12.76
N ALA A 314 -0.11 16.62 -11.52
CA ALA A 314 -0.91 17.61 -10.77
C ALA A 314 -0.09 18.36 -9.69
N GLY A 315 1.24 18.18 -9.65
CA GLY A 315 2.10 18.69 -8.58
C GLY A 315 2.18 17.76 -7.37
N SER A 316 3.10 18.02 -6.43
CA SER A 316 3.28 17.23 -5.18
C SER A 316 3.41 15.72 -5.40
N SER A 317 4.09 15.28 -6.45
CA SER A 317 4.17 13.88 -6.89
C SER A 317 2.80 13.23 -7.16
N GLY A 318 1.74 14.04 -7.34
CA GLY A 318 0.38 13.62 -7.66
C GLY A 318 0.09 13.63 -9.15
N TYR A 319 -0.87 12.80 -9.54
CA TYR A 319 -1.33 12.63 -10.91
C TYR A 319 -2.86 12.77 -10.98
N ARG A 320 -3.35 13.19 -12.13
CA ARG A 320 -4.76 13.30 -12.45
C ARG A 320 -5.08 12.36 -13.62
N ALA A 321 -6.24 11.72 -13.55
CA ALA A 321 -6.72 10.89 -14.66
C ALA A 321 -7.09 11.76 -15.86
N THR A 322 -6.79 11.27 -17.05
CA THR A 322 -7.16 11.90 -18.32
C THR A 322 -7.97 10.93 -19.18
N VAL A 323 -8.49 11.42 -20.29
CA VAL A 323 -9.21 10.57 -21.26
C VAL A 323 -8.30 9.45 -21.78
N ASN A 324 -6.98 9.70 -21.92
CA ASN A 324 -6.03 8.72 -22.46
C ASN A 324 -5.46 7.76 -21.40
N SER A 325 -5.58 8.07 -20.09
CA SER A 325 -5.22 7.13 -19.03
C SER A 325 -6.28 6.03 -18.84
N GLY A 326 -7.49 6.30 -19.27
CA GLY A 326 -8.68 5.52 -18.91
C GLY A 326 -9.18 5.84 -17.50
N ASN A 327 -10.28 5.19 -17.11
CA ASN A 327 -10.84 5.32 -15.78
C ASN A 327 -9.99 4.58 -14.75
N ALA A 328 -9.91 5.13 -13.55
CA ALA A 328 -9.27 4.45 -12.42
C ALA A 328 -10.07 3.19 -12.03
N ALA A 329 -9.42 2.05 -11.98
CA ALA A 329 -9.96 0.84 -11.38
C ALA A 329 -9.44 0.74 -9.94
N TYR A 330 -10.35 0.78 -8.97
CA TYR A 330 -10.00 0.67 -7.56
C TYR A 330 -9.97 -0.79 -7.14
N GLY A 331 -9.00 -1.15 -6.32
CA GLY A 331 -8.86 -2.51 -5.80
C GLY A 331 -8.11 -2.56 -4.48
N VAL A 332 -8.08 -3.76 -3.91
CA VAL A 332 -7.37 -4.08 -2.68
C VAL A 332 -5.89 -4.34 -3.01
N PRO A 333 -4.94 -3.84 -2.21
CA PRO A 333 -3.53 -4.20 -2.37
C PRO A 333 -3.32 -5.72 -2.36
N GLY A 334 -2.58 -6.21 -3.35
CA GLY A 334 -2.34 -7.65 -3.54
C GLY A 334 -3.33 -8.38 -4.44
N ASP A 335 -4.40 -7.73 -4.88
CA ASP A 335 -5.28 -8.28 -5.91
C ASP A 335 -4.59 -8.29 -7.29
N ALA A 336 -5.16 -9.05 -8.23
CA ALA A 336 -4.60 -9.20 -9.57
C ALA A 336 -4.35 -7.85 -10.26
N GLY A 337 -3.06 -7.56 -10.56
CA GLY A 337 -2.63 -6.33 -11.21
C GLY A 337 -2.33 -5.16 -10.25
N LEU A 338 -2.45 -5.37 -8.94
CA LEU A 338 -2.10 -4.38 -7.91
C LEU A 338 -0.96 -4.89 -7.03
N GLY A 339 -0.03 -4.01 -6.70
CA GLY A 339 1.06 -4.29 -5.77
C GLY A 339 0.57 -4.47 -4.33
N VAL A 340 1.42 -5.05 -3.50
CA VAL A 340 1.21 -5.15 -2.05
C VAL A 340 1.74 -3.91 -1.33
N LEU A 341 1.23 -3.62 -0.14
CA LEU A 341 1.76 -2.52 0.67
C LEU A 341 2.87 -3.00 1.61
N ALA A 342 3.89 -2.16 1.74
CA ALA A 342 4.95 -2.30 2.73
C ALA A 342 4.90 -1.08 3.66
N GLY A 343 4.64 -1.33 4.95
CA GLY A 343 4.65 -0.28 5.98
C GLY A 343 6.06 0.06 6.46
N GLY A 344 6.24 1.29 6.95
CA GLY A 344 7.52 1.78 7.47
C GLY A 344 8.58 2.03 6.39
N GLN A 345 8.17 2.17 5.13
CA GLN A 345 9.04 2.38 3.99
C GLN A 345 8.44 3.42 3.04
N LEU A 346 9.30 4.14 2.34
CA LEU A 346 8.94 5.07 1.27
C LEU A 346 9.59 4.65 -0.04
N GLU A 347 8.91 4.91 -1.14
CA GLU A 347 9.47 4.76 -2.48
C GLU A 347 10.31 5.98 -2.82
N MET A 348 11.56 5.77 -3.20
CA MET A 348 12.45 6.83 -3.66
C MET A 348 12.22 7.15 -5.14
N SER A 349 12.79 8.25 -5.61
CA SER A 349 12.85 8.56 -7.05
C SER A 349 13.49 7.40 -7.82
N ASN A 350 12.99 7.13 -9.03
CA ASN A 350 13.58 6.17 -9.96
C ASN A 350 14.62 6.81 -10.92
N VAL A 351 15.09 8.01 -10.61
CA VAL A 351 16.07 8.75 -11.41
C VAL A 351 17.48 8.25 -11.11
N ASP A 352 18.21 7.85 -12.16
CA ASP A 352 19.64 7.57 -12.10
C ASP A 352 20.44 8.83 -12.42
N LEU A 353 21.15 9.37 -11.42
CA LEU A 353 21.97 10.57 -11.55
C LEU A 353 23.05 10.43 -12.61
N SER A 354 23.69 9.27 -12.73
CA SER A 354 24.77 9.05 -13.68
C SER A 354 24.26 9.12 -15.11
N GLN A 355 23.10 8.52 -15.34
CA GLN A 355 22.43 8.57 -16.64
C GLN A 355 21.97 9.99 -16.97
N GLU A 356 21.38 10.70 -16.00
CA GLU A 356 20.89 12.07 -16.22
C GLU A 356 22.03 13.06 -16.46
N PHE A 357 23.18 12.93 -15.77
CA PHE A 357 24.36 13.75 -16.08
C PHE A 357 24.90 13.47 -17.49
N THR A 358 24.88 12.21 -17.91
CA THR A 358 25.26 11.86 -19.30
C THR A 358 24.30 12.50 -20.29
N ASN A 359 23.00 12.41 -20.07
CA ASN A 359 21.96 13.02 -20.89
C ASN A 359 22.13 14.55 -20.94
N LEU A 360 22.45 15.17 -19.80
CA LEU A 360 22.70 16.61 -19.70
C LEU A 360 23.92 17.03 -20.56
N ILE A 361 25.01 16.28 -20.48
CA ILE A 361 26.20 16.54 -21.30
C ILE A 361 25.90 16.41 -22.80
N VAL A 362 25.17 15.36 -23.20
CA VAL A 362 24.74 15.14 -24.58
C VAL A 362 23.84 16.28 -25.05
N ALA A 363 22.87 16.69 -24.24
CA ALA A 363 21.97 17.80 -24.57
C ALA A 363 22.73 19.13 -24.71
N GLN A 364 23.67 19.42 -23.78
CA GLN A 364 24.51 20.62 -23.85
C GLN A 364 25.39 20.63 -25.12
N ARG A 365 26.02 19.50 -25.45
CA ARG A 365 26.83 19.39 -26.67
C ARG A 365 25.98 19.51 -27.92
N GLY A 366 24.80 18.90 -27.94
CA GLY A 366 23.83 19.01 -29.03
C GLY A 366 23.36 20.47 -29.25
N PHE A 367 23.05 21.16 -28.14
CA PHE A 367 22.68 22.57 -28.15
C PHE A 367 23.81 23.43 -28.72
N GLN A 368 25.06 23.27 -28.27
CA GLN A 368 26.23 23.98 -28.75
C GLN A 368 26.51 23.73 -30.24
N ALA A 369 26.36 22.47 -30.67
CA ALA A 369 26.56 22.10 -32.10
C ALA A 369 25.53 22.80 -33.00
N ASN A 370 24.23 22.78 -32.59
CA ASN A 370 23.18 23.47 -33.35
C ASN A 370 23.34 25.01 -33.34
N ALA A 371 23.80 25.59 -32.24
CA ALA A 371 24.11 27.01 -32.15
C ALA A 371 25.24 27.40 -33.14
N ARG A 372 26.27 26.55 -33.27
CA ARG A 372 27.35 26.76 -34.26
C ARG A 372 26.86 26.67 -35.70
N ILE A 373 25.91 25.79 -36.01
CA ILE A 373 25.32 25.76 -37.38
C ILE A 373 24.66 27.10 -37.71
N ILE A 374 24.03 27.75 -36.75
CA ILE A 374 23.39 29.06 -36.96
C ILE A 374 24.46 30.14 -37.21
N THR A 375 25.52 30.20 -36.37
CA THR A 375 26.58 31.21 -36.54
C THR A 375 27.33 31.04 -37.87
N THR A 376 27.70 29.82 -38.26
CA THR A 376 28.34 29.55 -39.54
C THR A 376 27.43 29.85 -40.71
N SER A 377 26.13 29.61 -40.61
CA SER A 377 25.16 29.97 -41.63
C SER A 377 25.04 31.50 -41.78
N ASP A 378 25.12 32.25 -40.70
CA ASP A 378 25.13 33.72 -40.72
C ASP A 378 26.39 34.28 -41.33
N GLU A 379 27.58 33.75 -40.98
CA GLU A 379 28.88 34.11 -41.59
C GLU A 379 28.87 33.93 -43.11
N VAL A 380 28.37 32.76 -43.58
CA VAL A 380 28.25 32.50 -45.02
C VAL A 380 27.27 33.45 -45.71
N LEU A 381 26.17 33.85 -45.04
CA LEU A 381 25.25 34.85 -45.60
C LEU A 381 25.87 36.24 -45.67
N GLN A 382 26.68 36.63 -44.68
CA GLN A 382 27.43 37.88 -44.70
C GLN A 382 28.46 37.93 -45.86
N GLU A 383 29.20 36.83 -46.04
CA GLU A 383 30.15 36.70 -47.18
C GLU A 383 29.42 36.83 -48.51
N LEU A 384 28.27 36.17 -48.68
CA LEU A 384 27.47 36.28 -49.92
C LEU A 384 26.92 37.68 -50.13
N THR A 385 26.58 38.46 -49.13
CA THR A 385 26.15 39.84 -49.27
C THR A 385 27.33 40.77 -49.65
N ASN A 386 28.54 40.47 -49.13
CA ASN A 386 29.77 41.20 -49.48
C ASN A 386 30.22 40.91 -50.86
N LEU A 387 30.03 39.71 -51.43
CA LEU A 387 30.34 39.34 -52.78
C LEU A 387 29.46 40.06 -53.85
N LYS A 388 28.33 40.62 -53.46
CA LYS A 388 27.39 41.34 -54.31
C LYS A 388 27.69 42.84 -54.37
N ARG A 389 28.67 43.33 -53.61
CA ARG A 389 29.23 44.67 -53.72
C ARG A 389 30.49 44.63 -54.58
#